data_305cf1b9b3b817489ccc9eae963b9863
#
_entry.id   305cf1b9b3b817489ccc9eae963b9863
#
_cell.length_a   1.000
_cell.length_b   1.000
_cell.length_c   1.000
_cell.angle_alpha   90.00
_cell.angle_beta   90.00
_cell.angle_gamma   90.00
#
_symmetry.space_group_name_H-M   'P 1'
#
loop_
_entity.id
_entity.type
_entity.pdbx_description
1 polymer ?
#
loop_
_entity_poly.entity_id
_entity_poly.type
_entity_poly.pdbx_seq_one_letter_code
_entity_poly.pdbx_strand_id
1 'polypeptide(L)'
;KPVPATSVSSFLKELQSRQAALLPHQHLGLPEIQAEAGLGDLFDTLVVFENYPFSDETHEASPDGLRISGVEVHDQTHYPLSLMVVPGKRLLLRLDCREERIGADLGRSLLGQLCNVLAQMASRPEAPLGSLEMLPASERRAVQDRWNATRHALPEGDLTELVSATASRFGTREAVIGSTERLTYAELEARANRLAHLLIRRGIGAEDRVAIALPRNPNMIVALLAVLKTGAAYLPLDPDYPAARIAMMLDDATPRLVISETATAAALTDGAPTSALLLLDAEATGSELAAMTASAPTDADRKKPIDPAHPAYVIYTSGSTGKPKG
;
A
#
# COMPACT_ATOMS: atom_id res chain seq x y z
N LYS A 1 -23.93 -13.30 -13.81
CA LYS A 1 -23.15 -12.07 -13.58
C LYS A 1 -23.36 -11.13 -14.75
N PRO A 2 -23.51 -9.81 -14.53
CA PRO A 2 -23.61 -8.86 -15.64
C PRO A 2 -22.32 -8.83 -16.46
N VAL A 3 -22.46 -8.72 -17.78
CA VAL A 3 -21.34 -8.62 -18.72
C VAL A 3 -21.01 -7.13 -18.92
N PRO A 4 -19.78 -6.67 -18.69
CA PRO A 4 -19.42 -5.25 -18.73
C PRO A 4 -19.73 -4.56 -20.07
N ALA A 5 -19.69 -5.28 -21.18
CA ALA A 5 -19.97 -4.76 -22.52
C ALA A 5 -21.47 -4.63 -22.84
N THR A 6 -22.36 -5.23 -22.01
CA THR A 6 -23.81 -5.16 -22.22
C THR A 6 -24.33 -3.75 -21.94
N SER A 7 -25.21 -3.21 -22.78
CA SER A 7 -25.85 -1.91 -22.52
C SER A 7 -26.79 -1.98 -21.31
N VAL A 8 -26.97 -0.85 -20.62
CA VAL A 8 -27.89 -0.74 -19.48
C VAL A 8 -29.30 -1.19 -19.89
N SER A 9 -29.81 -0.73 -21.04
CA SER A 9 -31.16 -1.08 -21.52
C SER A 9 -31.33 -2.58 -21.77
N SER A 10 -30.32 -3.23 -22.38
CA SER A 10 -30.32 -4.68 -22.61
C SER A 10 -30.27 -5.46 -21.30
N PHE A 11 -29.45 -5.03 -20.37
CA PHE A 11 -29.35 -5.65 -19.03
C PHE A 11 -30.67 -5.56 -18.26
N LEU A 12 -31.33 -4.39 -18.27
CA LEU A 12 -32.60 -4.22 -17.58
C LEU A 12 -33.72 -5.08 -18.17
N LYS A 13 -33.77 -5.20 -19.52
CA LYS A 13 -34.71 -6.11 -20.19
C LYS A 13 -34.47 -7.58 -19.80
N GLU A 14 -33.22 -8.00 -19.79
CA GLU A 14 -32.85 -9.34 -19.37
C GLU A 14 -33.23 -9.61 -17.92
N LEU A 15 -32.92 -8.66 -17.01
CA LEU A 15 -33.26 -8.74 -15.59
C LEU A 15 -34.78 -8.86 -15.40
N GLN A 16 -35.56 -8.03 -16.08
CA GLN A 16 -37.02 -8.08 -16.03
C GLN A 16 -37.55 -9.43 -16.51
N SER A 17 -37.01 -9.97 -17.62
CA SER A 17 -37.40 -11.28 -18.14
C SER A 17 -37.08 -12.39 -17.12
N ARG A 18 -35.93 -12.35 -16.47
CA ARG A 18 -35.56 -13.32 -15.43
C ARG A 18 -36.46 -13.23 -14.21
N GLN A 19 -36.81 -12.02 -13.77
CA GLN A 19 -37.75 -11.83 -12.65
C GLN A 19 -39.14 -12.37 -13.00
N ALA A 20 -39.65 -12.13 -14.22
CA ALA A 20 -40.92 -12.67 -14.67
C ALA A 20 -40.92 -14.21 -14.69
N ALA A 21 -39.81 -14.83 -15.02
CA ALA A 21 -39.66 -16.29 -15.00
C ALA A 21 -39.70 -16.89 -13.58
N LEU A 22 -39.45 -16.10 -12.54
CA LEU A 22 -39.51 -16.53 -11.13
C LEU A 22 -40.95 -16.46 -10.56
N LEU A 23 -41.88 -15.74 -11.20
CA LEU A 23 -43.25 -15.60 -10.69
C LEU A 23 -43.95 -16.93 -10.35
N PRO A 24 -43.85 -18.01 -11.15
CA PRO A 24 -44.47 -19.30 -10.83
C PRO A 24 -43.91 -19.94 -9.54
N HIS A 25 -42.73 -19.53 -9.10
CA HIS A 25 -42.02 -20.11 -7.95
C HIS A 25 -42.12 -19.28 -6.67
N GLN A 26 -42.82 -18.14 -6.69
CA GLN A 26 -42.95 -17.22 -5.54
C GLN A 26 -43.72 -17.82 -4.34
N HIS A 27 -44.39 -18.95 -4.51
CA HIS A 27 -45.08 -19.65 -3.44
C HIS A 27 -44.13 -20.41 -2.48
N LEU A 28 -42.87 -20.62 -2.87
CA LEU A 28 -41.87 -21.25 -2.02
C LEU A 28 -41.45 -20.32 -0.90
N GLY A 29 -41.54 -20.77 0.34
CA GLY A 29 -41.11 -20.05 1.52
C GLY A 29 -39.59 -20.04 1.67
N LEU A 30 -39.06 -18.97 2.25
CA LEU A 30 -37.61 -18.85 2.49
C LEU A 30 -37.03 -20.05 3.29
N PRO A 31 -37.70 -20.59 4.35
CA PRO A 31 -37.19 -21.75 5.06
C PRO A 31 -37.06 -23.01 4.18
N GLU A 32 -37.99 -23.20 3.23
CA GLU A 32 -37.93 -24.34 2.29
C GLU A 32 -36.74 -24.18 1.33
N ILE A 33 -36.51 -22.96 0.84
CA ILE A 33 -35.37 -22.67 -0.04
C ILE A 33 -34.04 -22.85 0.71
N GLN A 34 -33.97 -22.43 1.97
CA GLN A 34 -32.79 -22.61 2.82
C GLN A 34 -32.50 -24.08 3.09
N ALA A 35 -33.54 -24.86 3.35
CA ALA A 35 -33.43 -26.33 3.58
C ALA A 35 -32.91 -27.03 2.33
N GLU A 36 -33.46 -26.72 1.16
CA GLU A 36 -33.05 -27.31 -0.12
C GLU A 36 -31.62 -26.90 -0.52
N ALA A 37 -31.23 -25.65 -0.25
CA ALA A 37 -29.88 -25.16 -0.50
C ALA A 37 -28.82 -25.76 0.44
N GLY A 38 -29.22 -26.34 1.58
CA GLY A 38 -28.31 -26.84 2.60
C GLY A 38 -27.45 -25.76 3.27
N LEU A 39 -27.88 -24.50 3.17
CA LEU A 39 -27.20 -23.30 3.70
C LEU A 39 -28.14 -22.66 4.75
N GLY A 40 -27.56 -22.06 5.79
CA GLY A 40 -28.29 -21.26 6.77
C GLY A 40 -28.80 -19.96 6.17
N ASP A 41 -28.09 -18.88 6.42
CA ASP A 41 -28.43 -17.59 5.83
C ASP A 41 -28.00 -17.52 4.35
N LEU A 42 -28.94 -17.26 3.45
CA LEU A 42 -28.69 -17.17 2.01
C LEU A 42 -28.25 -15.77 1.57
N PHE A 43 -28.64 -14.75 2.33
CA PHE A 43 -28.34 -13.35 2.04
C PHE A 43 -28.33 -12.52 3.33
N ASP A 44 -27.64 -11.42 3.29
CA ASP A 44 -27.49 -10.44 4.37
C ASP A 44 -28.08 -9.06 4.02
N THR A 45 -28.61 -8.93 2.83
CA THR A 45 -29.13 -7.68 2.29
C THR A 45 -30.55 -7.88 1.76
N LEU A 46 -31.49 -7.07 2.23
CA LEU A 46 -32.88 -7.08 1.79
C LEU A 46 -33.15 -5.85 0.92
N VAL A 47 -33.87 -6.04 -0.19
CA VAL A 47 -34.42 -4.96 -1.01
C VAL A 47 -35.93 -5.07 -1.03
N VAL A 48 -36.60 -4.02 -0.55
CA VAL A 48 -38.06 -3.92 -0.53
C VAL A 48 -38.48 -2.81 -1.50
N PHE A 49 -39.34 -3.18 -2.45
CA PHE A 49 -39.95 -2.23 -3.37
C PHE A 49 -41.42 -2.02 -2.97
N GLU A 50 -41.70 -0.88 -2.34
CA GLU A 50 -43.03 -0.58 -1.84
C GLU A 50 -43.85 0.09 -2.95
N ASN A 51 -44.77 -0.66 -3.54
CA ASN A 51 -45.67 -0.18 -4.56
C ASN A 51 -47.10 0.09 -3.99
N TYR A 52 -47.14 0.64 -2.77
CA TYR A 52 -48.42 1.11 -2.25
C TYR A 52 -48.84 2.41 -2.95
N PRO A 53 -50.13 2.58 -3.31
CA PRO A 53 -50.61 3.82 -3.80
C PRO A 53 -50.66 4.83 -2.65
N PHE A 54 -49.52 5.47 -2.38
CA PHE A 54 -49.52 6.68 -1.56
C PHE A 54 -50.19 7.78 -2.41
N SER A 55 -51.51 7.99 -2.24
CA SER A 55 -52.15 9.18 -2.77
C SER A 55 -51.63 10.37 -1.98
N ASP A 56 -51.11 11.38 -2.67
CA ASP A 56 -50.81 12.71 -2.10
C ASP A 56 -52.08 13.36 -1.49
N GLU A 57 -53.23 12.72 -1.66
CA GLU A 57 -54.57 13.18 -1.26
C GLU A 57 -54.93 12.86 0.21
N THR A 58 -54.12 12.15 0.97
CA THR A 58 -54.32 11.92 2.42
C THR A 58 -54.09 13.18 3.28
N HIS A 59 -53.88 14.34 2.65
CA HIS A 59 -53.83 15.63 3.33
C HIS A 59 -55.23 16.35 3.42
N GLU A 60 -56.31 15.67 3.00
CA GLU A 60 -57.62 16.18 3.28
C GLU A 60 -57.87 16.15 4.79
N ALA A 61 -58.17 17.33 5.35
CA ALA A 61 -58.53 17.46 6.75
C ALA A 61 -59.70 16.55 7.04
N SER A 62 -59.59 15.69 8.07
CA SER A 62 -60.76 14.99 8.62
C SER A 62 -61.89 15.99 8.88
N PRO A 63 -63.15 15.58 8.78
CA PRO A 63 -64.31 16.47 9.10
C PRO A 63 -64.17 17.16 10.45
N ASP A 64 -63.37 16.59 11.37
CA ASP A 64 -63.10 17.12 12.71
C ASP A 64 -61.87 18.04 12.78
N GLY A 65 -61.32 18.49 11.65
CA GLY A 65 -60.19 19.44 11.62
C GLY A 65 -58.83 18.85 11.92
N LEU A 66 -58.71 17.55 12.14
CA LEU A 66 -57.43 16.86 12.35
C LEU A 66 -56.65 16.75 11.02
N ARG A 67 -55.42 17.20 11.03
CA ARG A 67 -54.50 17.13 9.89
C ARG A 67 -53.31 16.27 10.22
N ILE A 68 -53.11 15.19 9.48
CA ILE A 68 -51.88 14.38 9.57
C ILE A 68 -50.77 15.14 8.86
N SER A 69 -49.80 15.65 9.63
CA SER A 69 -48.68 16.45 9.09
C SER A 69 -47.47 15.60 8.67
N GLY A 70 -47.46 14.35 9.06
CA GLY A 70 -46.41 13.39 8.68
C GLY A 70 -46.61 12.05 9.37
N VAL A 71 -46.10 11.01 8.75
CA VAL A 71 -46.03 9.64 9.32
C VAL A 71 -44.55 9.25 9.35
N GLU A 72 -44.02 8.98 10.53
CA GLU A 72 -42.68 8.44 10.69
C GLU A 72 -42.80 6.94 10.98
N VAL A 73 -42.29 6.14 10.09
CA VAL A 73 -42.31 4.69 10.21
C VAL A 73 -40.96 4.23 10.70
N HIS A 74 -40.91 3.63 11.89
CA HIS A 74 -39.74 2.93 12.42
C HIS A 74 -39.94 1.42 12.24
N ASP A 75 -39.43 0.90 11.15
CA ASP A 75 -39.38 -0.54 10.90
C ASP A 75 -37.94 -1.03 10.98
N GLN A 76 -37.74 -2.17 11.65
CA GLN A 76 -36.41 -2.79 11.79
C GLN A 76 -36.47 -4.20 11.29
N THR A 77 -35.55 -4.53 10.41
CA THR A 77 -35.33 -5.91 9.94
C THR A 77 -34.14 -6.54 10.67
N HIS A 78 -34.07 -7.86 10.66
CA HIS A 78 -32.91 -8.59 11.21
C HIS A 78 -31.69 -8.58 10.26
N TYR A 79 -31.87 -8.09 9.03
CA TYR A 79 -30.80 -8.01 8.05
C TYR A 79 -29.81 -6.87 8.36
N PRO A 80 -28.50 -7.08 8.12
CA PRO A 80 -27.50 -6.03 8.27
C PRO A 80 -27.75 -4.79 7.43
N LEU A 81 -28.35 -4.99 6.24
CA LEU A 81 -28.67 -3.93 5.30
C LEU A 81 -30.06 -4.12 4.71
N SER A 82 -30.89 -3.09 4.75
CA SER A 82 -32.21 -3.09 4.12
C SER A 82 -32.41 -1.84 3.30
N LEU A 83 -32.63 -2.01 2.00
CA LEU A 83 -32.94 -0.92 1.07
C LEU A 83 -34.45 -0.92 0.81
N MET A 84 -35.10 0.17 1.21
CA MET A 84 -36.49 0.45 0.86
C MET A 84 -36.54 1.39 -0.33
N VAL A 85 -37.32 1.02 -1.34
CA VAL A 85 -37.49 1.79 -2.57
C VAL A 85 -38.96 2.13 -2.70
N VAL A 86 -39.29 3.43 -2.68
CA VAL A 86 -40.67 3.92 -2.82
C VAL A 86 -40.80 4.69 -4.15
N PRO A 87 -41.57 4.19 -5.11
CA PRO A 87 -41.82 4.88 -6.36
C PRO A 87 -42.79 6.08 -6.16
N GLY A 88 -42.59 7.14 -6.93
CA GLY A 88 -43.42 8.34 -6.90
C GLY A 88 -42.97 9.29 -8.00
N LYS A 89 -43.30 10.56 -7.89
CA LYS A 89 -42.79 11.63 -8.80
C LYS A 89 -41.27 11.68 -8.76
N ARG A 90 -40.69 11.29 -7.63
CA ARG A 90 -39.26 11.01 -7.43
C ARG A 90 -39.14 9.67 -6.76
N LEU A 91 -38.10 8.92 -7.15
CA LEU A 91 -37.76 7.68 -6.47
C LEU A 91 -37.17 7.99 -5.10
N LEU A 92 -37.83 7.53 -4.03
CA LEU A 92 -37.29 7.62 -2.67
C LEU A 92 -36.52 6.34 -2.34
N LEU A 93 -35.28 6.49 -1.90
CA LEU A 93 -34.43 5.41 -1.43
C LEU A 93 -34.14 5.62 0.05
N ARG A 94 -34.47 4.64 0.88
CA ARG A 94 -34.11 4.60 2.30
C ARG A 94 -33.25 3.39 2.53
N LEU A 95 -32.09 3.61 3.16
CA LEU A 95 -31.14 2.54 3.50
C LEU A 95 -31.07 2.44 5.03
N ASP A 96 -31.55 1.33 5.57
CA ASP A 96 -31.46 1.01 6.99
C ASP A 96 -30.28 0.09 7.21
N CYS A 97 -29.37 0.49 8.10
CA CYS A 97 -28.14 -0.22 8.42
C CYS A 97 -28.12 -0.62 9.89
N ARG A 98 -27.71 -1.84 10.18
CA ARG A 98 -27.39 -2.22 11.57
C ARG A 98 -26.03 -1.63 11.93
N GLU A 99 -26.03 -0.66 12.84
CA GLU A 99 -24.84 0.14 13.18
C GLU A 99 -23.66 -0.72 13.64
N GLU A 100 -23.93 -1.86 14.30
CA GLU A 100 -22.93 -2.85 14.74
C GLU A 100 -22.16 -3.51 13.58
N ARG A 101 -22.75 -3.50 12.37
CA ARG A 101 -22.19 -4.12 11.16
C ARG A 101 -21.75 -3.10 10.13
N ILE A 102 -22.55 -2.04 9.97
CA ILE A 102 -22.37 -1.02 8.93
C ILE A 102 -22.55 0.34 9.58
N GLY A 103 -21.44 1.03 9.83
CA GLY A 103 -21.47 2.38 10.42
C GLY A 103 -22.18 3.38 9.51
N ALA A 104 -22.74 4.43 10.11
CA ALA A 104 -23.55 5.44 9.42
C ALA A 104 -22.85 6.12 8.23
N ASP A 105 -21.52 6.30 8.30
CA ASP A 105 -20.74 6.91 7.21
C ASP A 105 -20.68 5.99 5.99
N LEU A 106 -20.45 4.69 6.22
CA LEU A 106 -20.46 3.70 5.15
C LEU A 106 -21.85 3.57 4.52
N GLY A 107 -22.91 3.57 5.35
CA GLY A 107 -24.30 3.56 4.87
C GLY A 107 -24.60 4.75 3.95
N ARG A 108 -24.19 5.97 4.34
CA ARG A 108 -24.34 7.16 3.50
C ARG A 108 -23.56 7.06 2.18
N SER A 109 -22.33 6.54 2.23
CA SER A 109 -21.52 6.33 1.03
C SER A 109 -22.18 5.33 0.08
N LEU A 110 -22.65 4.18 0.58
CA LEU A 110 -23.35 3.16 -0.20
C LEU A 110 -24.61 3.72 -0.88
N LEU A 111 -25.42 4.46 -0.14
CA LEU A 111 -26.62 5.10 -0.70
C LEU A 111 -26.25 6.13 -1.77
N GLY A 112 -25.21 6.94 -1.54
CA GLY A 112 -24.70 7.91 -2.51
C GLY A 112 -24.20 7.24 -3.80
N GLN A 113 -23.49 6.15 -3.68
CA GLN A 113 -23.00 5.34 -4.81
C GLN A 113 -24.16 4.74 -5.59
N LEU A 114 -25.17 4.18 -4.90
CA LEU A 114 -26.37 3.64 -5.53
C LEU A 114 -27.11 4.73 -6.32
N CYS A 115 -27.36 5.89 -5.71
CA CYS A 115 -27.99 7.02 -6.38
C CYS A 115 -27.21 7.46 -7.63
N ASN A 116 -25.88 7.50 -7.53
CA ASN A 116 -25.00 7.88 -8.66
C ASN A 116 -25.13 6.88 -9.82
N VAL A 117 -25.13 5.58 -9.54
CA VAL A 117 -25.28 4.54 -10.57
C VAL A 117 -26.69 4.61 -11.21
N LEU A 118 -27.75 4.70 -10.41
CA LEU A 118 -29.13 4.80 -10.91
C LEU A 118 -29.33 6.03 -11.79
N ALA A 119 -28.77 7.17 -11.42
CA ALA A 119 -28.84 8.41 -12.22
C ALA A 119 -28.12 8.22 -13.58
N GLN A 120 -26.97 7.55 -13.60
CA GLN A 120 -26.25 7.25 -14.84
C GLN A 120 -27.01 6.24 -15.71
N MET A 121 -27.60 5.20 -15.13
CA MET A 121 -28.42 4.24 -15.85
C MET A 121 -29.62 4.92 -16.52
N ALA A 122 -30.28 5.83 -15.83
CA ALA A 122 -31.40 6.58 -16.36
C ALA A 122 -30.99 7.56 -17.48
N SER A 123 -29.84 8.24 -17.34
CA SER A 123 -29.40 9.25 -18.31
C SER A 123 -28.66 8.67 -19.51
N ARG A 124 -28.12 7.44 -19.40
CA ARG A 124 -27.30 6.79 -20.46
C ARG A 124 -27.72 5.33 -20.68
N PRO A 125 -28.97 5.05 -21.11
CA PRO A 125 -29.48 3.67 -21.22
C PRO A 125 -28.73 2.80 -22.22
N GLU A 126 -28.08 3.39 -23.21
CA GLU A 126 -27.29 2.63 -24.20
C GLU A 126 -25.80 2.50 -23.83
N ALA A 127 -25.37 3.08 -22.71
CA ALA A 127 -24.00 2.93 -22.27
C ALA A 127 -23.71 1.50 -21.80
N PRO A 128 -22.49 0.97 -22.00
CA PRO A 128 -22.06 -0.30 -21.43
C PRO A 128 -22.08 -0.25 -19.91
N LEU A 129 -22.51 -1.33 -19.25
CA LEU A 129 -22.51 -1.42 -17.77
C LEU A 129 -21.13 -1.14 -17.16
N GLY A 130 -20.07 -1.60 -17.82
CA GLY A 130 -18.69 -1.39 -17.38
C GLY A 130 -18.21 0.07 -17.44
N SER A 131 -18.97 0.97 -18.09
CA SER A 131 -18.68 2.40 -18.16
C SER A 131 -19.36 3.22 -17.07
N LEU A 132 -20.20 2.58 -16.24
CA LEU A 132 -20.86 3.26 -15.12
C LEU A 132 -19.87 3.45 -13.98
N GLU A 133 -19.77 4.67 -13.51
CA GLU A 133 -18.91 5.01 -12.38
C GLU A 133 -19.65 4.83 -11.06
N MET A 134 -19.16 3.96 -10.20
CA MET A 134 -19.76 3.69 -8.90
C MET A 134 -19.57 4.86 -7.94
N LEU A 135 -18.36 5.40 -7.87
CA LEU A 135 -18.01 6.48 -6.94
C LEU A 135 -18.55 7.83 -7.41
N PRO A 136 -19.29 8.56 -6.57
CA PRO A 136 -19.58 9.97 -6.82
C PRO A 136 -18.30 10.79 -6.98
N ALA A 137 -18.34 11.88 -7.73
CA ALA A 137 -17.15 12.72 -7.99
C ALA A 137 -16.48 13.23 -6.70
N SER A 138 -17.23 13.45 -5.63
CA SER A 138 -16.68 13.85 -4.32
C SER A 138 -15.86 12.74 -3.66
N GLU A 139 -16.35 11.50 -3.68
CA GLU A 139 -15.62 10.34 -3.13
C GLU A 139 -14.40 10.01 -3.97
N ARG A 140 -14.53 10.05 -5.31
CA ARG A 140 -13.38 9.84 -6.20
C ARG A 140 -12.27 10.86 -5.92
N ARG A 141 -12.60 12.15 -5.78
CA ARG A 141 -11.63 13.17 -5.39
C ARG A 141 -11.04 12.93 -4.00
N ALA A 142 -11.84 12.45 -3.06
CA ALA A 142 -11.32 12.11 -1.74
C ALA A 142 -10.25 11.02 -1.81
N VAL A 143 -10.49 9.95 -2.57
CA VAL A 143 -9.56 8.84 -2.74
C VAL A 143 -8.32 9.24 -3.54
N GLN A 144 -8.50 9.96 -4.67
CA GLN A 144 -7.41 10.31 -5.57
C GLN A 144 -6.55 11.46 -5.05
N ASP A 145 -7.16 12.50 -4.49
CA ASP A 145 -6.49 13.74 -4.14
C ASP A 145 -6.27 13.88 -2.64
N ARG A 146 -7.38 13.88 -1.85
CA ARG A 146 -7.30 14.21 -0.42
C ARG A 146 -6.52 13.17 0.40
N TRP A 147 -6.76 11.88 0.18
CA TRP A 147 -6.03 10.81 0.89
C TRP A 147 -4.59 10.66 0.42
N ASN A 148 -4.30 11.13 -0.79
CA ASN A 148 -2.96 11.14 -1.36
C ASN A 148 -2.26 12.51 -1.21
N ALA A 149 -2.88 13.47 -0.51
CA ALA A 149 -2.25 14.76 -0.22
C ALA A 149 -1.19 14.62 0.89
N THR A 150 -0.23 13.74 0.67
CA THR A 150 0.88 13.44 1.60
C THR A 150 2.12 14.30 1.33
N ARG A 151 2.03 15.22 0.39
CA ARG A 151 3.16 16.11 0.05
C ARG A 151 3.43 17.06 1.20
N HIS A 152 4.65 17.04 1.71
CA HIS A 152 5.16 17.97 2.71
C HIS A 152 6.58 18.40 2.33
N ALA A 153 7.06 19.49 2.90
CA ALA A 153 8.42 19.93 2.68
C ALA A 153 9.40 18.89 3.24
N LEU A 154 10.35 18.49 2.41
CA LEU A 154 11.44 17.63 2.83
C LEU A 154 12.59 18.49 3.35
N PRO A 155 13.39 17.98 4.33
CA PRO A 155 14.64 18.65 4.70
C PRO A 155 15.53 18.82 3.47
N GLU A 156 16.25 19.94 3.41
CA GLU A 156 17.28 20.16 2.39
C GLU A 156 18.49 19.26 2.66
N GLY A 157 19.21 18.87 1.61
CA GLY A 157 20.38 18.02 1.68
C GLY A 157 20.11 16.55 1.35
N ASP A 158 21.18 15.79 1.24
CA ASP A 158 21.12 14.33 1.05
C ASP A 158 20.97 13.58 2.39
N LEU A 159 20.71 12.27 2.30
CA LEU A 159 20.53 11.42 3.49
C LEU A 159 21.78 11.44 4.39
N THR A 160 22.99 11.50 3.82
CA THR A 160 24.23 11.45 4.61
C THR A 160 24.48 12.76 5.33
N GLU A 161 24.11 13.88 4.77
CA GLU A 161 24.14 15.20 5.41
C GLU A 161 23.18 15.26 6.60
N LEU A 162 21.95 14.72 6.46
CA LEU A 162 20.97 14.65 7.55
C LEU A 162 21.46 13.80 8.71
N VAL A 163 22.10 12.66 8.44
CA VAL A 163 22.68 11.80 9.47
C VAL A 163 23.88 12.49 10.15
N SER A 164 24.77 13.13 9.37
CA SER A 164 25.93 13.87 9.89
C SER A 164 25.51 15.05 10.76
N ALA A 165 24.48 15.80 10.36
CA ALA A 165 23.92 16.89 11.17
C ALA A 165 23.33 16.35 12.48
N THR A 166 22.65 15.21 12.44
CA THR A 166 22.12 14.53 13.63
C THR A 166 23.26 14.07 14.56
N ALA A 167 24.31 13.48 13.99
CA ALA A 167 25.49 13.05 14.74
C ALA A 167 26.22 14.24 15.42
N SER A 168 26.31 15.38 14.74
CA SER A 168 26.86 16.61 15.29
C SER A 168 26.03 17.13 16.46
N ARG A 169 24.70 17.04 16.37
CA ARG A 169 23.78 17.55 17.40
C ARG A 169 23.67 16.63 18.62
N PHE A 170 23.72 15.33 18.43
CA PHE A 170 23.42 14.31 19.43
C PHE A 170 24.56 13.29 19.63
N GLY A 171 25.78 13.67 19.36
CA GLY A 171 26.96 12.80 19.29
C GLY A 171 27.13 11.80 20.43
N THR A 172 26.79 12.16 21.66
CA THR A 172 26.92 11.30 22.84
C THR A 172 25.72 10.37 23.09
N ARG A 173 24.62 10.52 22.32
CA ARG A 173 23.46 9.64 22.45
C ARG A 173 23.70 8.31 21.72
N GLU A 174 23.08 7.24 22.20
CA GLU A 174 23.08 5.96 21.52
C GLU A 174 22.35 6.08 20.17
N ALA A 175 23.00 5.69 19.08
CA ALA A 175 22.48 5.67 17.73
C ALA A 175 22.10 4.25 17.28
N VAL A 176 22.93 3.25 17.67
CA VAL A 176 22.72 1.85 17.31
C VAL A 176 22.88 1.01 18.57
N ILE A 177 21.89 0.17 18.83
CA ILE A 177 21.87 -0.76 19.96
C ILE A 177 21.84 -2.19 19.38
N GLY A 178 23.00 -2.84 19.38
CA GLY A 178 23.15 -4.26 19.02
C GLY A 178 23.11 -5.16 20.25
N SER A 179 23.13 -6.46 20.03
CA SER A 179 23.17 -7.46 21.10
C SER A 179 24.51 -7.48 21.85
N THR A 180 25.62 -7.20 21.16
CA THR A 180 26.97 -7.27 21.69
C THR A 180 27.66 -5.91 21.80
N GLU A 181 27.22 -4.93 21.04
CA GLU A 181 27.85 -3.61 20.97
C GLU A 181 26.78 -2.52 20.84
N ARG A 182 27.08 -1.34 21.41
CA ARG A 182 26.29 -0.12 21.25
C ARG A 182 27.18 0.95 20.67
N LEU A 183 26.65 1.76 19.76
CA LEU A 183 27.35 2.89 19.18
C LEU A 183 26.60 4.17 19.47
N THR A 184 27.33 5.19 19.90
CA THR A 184 26.85 6.56 19.91
C THR A 184 26.79 7.12 18.50
N TYR A 185 26.08 8.22 18.29
CA TYR A 185 26.07 8.90 16.98
C TYR A 185 27.46 9.34 16.53
N ALA A 186 28.31 9.79 17.43
CA ALA A 186 29.68 10.18 17.09
C ALA A 186 30.54 8.98 16.67
N GLU A 187 30.41 7.84 17.34
CA GLU A 187 31.12 6.60 16.96
C GLU A 187 30.64 6.04 15.65
N LEU A 188 29.32 5.99 15.43
CA LEU A 188 28.72 5.57 14.15
C LEU A 188 29.23 6.44 13.00
N GLU A 189 29.19 7.75 13.17
CA GLU A 189 29.66 8.70 12.17
C GLU A 189 31.15 8.52 11.85
N ALA A 190 31.97 8.43 12.90
CA ALA A 190 33.42 8.24 12.73
C ALA A 190 33.77 6.93 12.03
N ARG A 191 33.10 5.82 12.36
CA ARG A 191 33.31 4.50 11.71
C ARG A 191 32.84 4.54 10.27
N ALA A 192 31.65 5.11 10.01
CA ALA A 192 31.12 5.25 8.64
C ALA A 192 32.03 6.13 7.76
N ASN A 193 32.57 7.21 8.29
CA ASN A 193 33.49 8.09 7.56
C ASN A 193 34.79 7.37 7.20
N ARG A 194 35.41 6.63 8.13
CA ARG A 194 36.62 5.85 7.83
C ARG A 194 36.38 4.81 6.75
N LEU A 195 35.28 4.09 6.84
CA LEU A 195 34.93 3.09 5.82
C LEU A 195 34.62 3.77 4.49
N ALA A 196 33.93 4.90 4.48
CA ALA A 196 33.67 5.67 3.24
C ALA A 196 34.98 6.11 2.56
N HIS A 197 35.94 6.64 3.30
CA HIS A 197 37.26 6.99 2.74
C HIS A 197 38.03 5.76 2.19
N LEU A 198 37.92 4.62 2.84
CA LEU A 198 38.50 3.36 2.32
C LEU A 198 37.84 2.96 0.99
N LEU A 199 36.50 3.03 0.92
CA LEU A 199 35.75 2.71 -0.29
C LEU A 199 36.07 3.68 -1.43
N ILE A 200 36.14 4.99 -1.17
CA ILE A 200 36.54 6.00 -2.15
C ILE A 200 37.96 5.71 -2.67
N ARG A 201 38.92 5.40 -1.79
CA ARG A 201 40.29 5.02 -2.17
C ARG A 201 40.33 3.76 -3.04
N ARG A 202 39.40 2.83 -2.83
CA ARG A 202 39.21 1.64 -3.69
C ARG A 202 38.44 1.93 -4.97
N GLY A 203 38.09 3.19 -5.20
CA GLY A 203 37.49 3.68 -6.43
C GLY A 203 35.98 3.54 -6.49
N ILE A 204 35.30 3.35 -5.35
CA ILE A 204 33.84 3.41 -5.27
C ILE A 204 33.35 4.85 -5.29
N GLY A 205 32.27 5.11 -5.97
CA GLY A 205 31.68 6.46 -6.08
C GLY A 205 30.26 6.42 -6.65
N ALA A 206 29.77 7.59 -7.07
CA ALA A 206 28.43 7.76 -7.62
C ALA A 206 28.13 6.75 -8.74
N GLU A 207 26.91 6.25 -8.77
CA GLU A 207 26.39 5.23 -9.71
C GLU A 207 27.01 3.81 -9.54
N ASP A 208 28.03 3.63 -8.71
CA ASP A 208 28.52 2.29 -8.37
C ASP A 208 27.52 1.57 -7.45
N ARG A 209 27.50 0.26 -7.51
CA ARG A 209 26.75 -0.60 -6.60
C ARG A 209 27.70 -1.36 -5.70
N VAL A 210 27.40 -1.38 -4.39
CA VAL A 210 28.16 -2.11 -3.38
C VAL A 210 27.23 -3.07 -2.66
N ALA A 211 27.48 -4.36 -2.77
CA ALA A 211 26.71 -5.36 -2.05
C ALA A 211 27.14 -5.40 -0.57
N ILE A 212 26.16 -5.56 0.32
CA ILE A 212 26.39 -5.68 1.76
C ILE A 212 25.78 -6.99 2.22
N ALA A 213 26.64 -7.95 2.56
CA ALA A 213 26.29 -9.27 3.07
C ALA A 213 26.81 -9.39 4.51
N LEU A 214 26.12 -8.72 5.42
CA LEU A 214 26.47 -8.66 6.84
C LEU A 214 25.30 -9.16 7.68
N PRO A 215 25.59 -9.78 8.84
CA PRO A 215 24.56 -10.08 9.82
C PRO A 215 23.96 -8.77 10.37
N ARG A 216 22.81 -8.88 11.07
CA ARG A 216 22.15 -7.74 11.69
C ARG A 216 22.91 -7.26 12.94
N ASN A 217 24.04 -6.64 12.72
CA ASN A 217 24.92 -6.07 13.73
C ASN A 217 25.23 -4.59 13.44
N PRO A 218 25.90 -3.86 14.36
CA PRO A 218 26.27 -2.46 14.13
C PRO A 218 27.09 -2.21 12.87
N ASN A 219 27.94 -3.15 12.45
CA ASN A 219 28.75 -3.03 11.23
C ASN A 219 27.89 -2.92 9.97
N MET A 220 26.71 -3.54 9.95
CA MET A 220 25.77 -3.40 8.83
C MET A 220 25.33 -1.92 8.67
N ILE A 221 25.01 -1.24 9.76
CA ILE A 221 24.59 0.18 9.70
C ILE A 221 25.77 1.07 9.31
N VAL A 222 26.97 0.78 9.84
CA VAL A 222 28.21 1.46 9.43
C VAL A 222 28.44 1.32 7.92
N ALA A 223 28.31 0.10 7.38
CA ALA A 223 28.51 -0.16 5.96
C ALA A 223 27.47 0.55 5.08
N LEU A 224 26.19 0.52 5.46
CA LEU A 224 25.13 1.24 4.74
C LEU A 224 25.45 2.74 4.63
N LEU A 225 25.77 3.38 5.75
CA LEU A 225 26.12 4.81 5.76
C LEU A 225 27.39 5.10 4.98
N ALA A 226 28.42 4.23 5.12
CA ALA A 226 29.67 4.40 4.41
C ALA A 226 29.48 4.35 2.89
N VAL A 227 28.69 3.42 2.38
CA VAL A 227 28.40 3.32 0.94
C VAL A 227 27.69 4.59 0.47
N LEU A 228 26.63 5.03 1.17
CA LEU A 228 25.92 6.27 0.83
C LEU A 228 26.86 7.50 0.82
N LYS A 229 27.77 7.60 1.79
CA LYS A 229 28.76 8.69 1.86
C LYS A 229 29.74 8.73 0.68
N THR A 230 29.87 7.64 -0.08
CA THR A 230 30.63 7.62 -1.34
C THR A 230 29.84 8.12 -2.54
N GLY A 231 28.51 8.24 -2.43
CA GLY A 231 27.56 8.47 -3.52
C GLY A 231 27.12 7.19 -4.24
N ALA A 232 27.57 6.00 -3.80
CA ALA A 232 27.20 4.71 -4.37
C ALA A 232 25.88 4.19 -3.77
N ALA A 233 25.21 3.29 -4.52
CA ALA A 233 24.04 2.56 -4.06
C ALA A 233 24.45 1.28 -3.31
N TYR A 234 23.78 0.97 -2.19
CA TYR A 234 23.98 -0.33 -1.55
C TYR A 234 22.98 -1.36 -2.06
N LEU A 235 23.45 -2.63 -2.13
CA LEU A 235 22.63 -3.81 -2.42
C LEU A 235 22.63 -4.70 -1.16
N PRO A 236 21.56 -4.76 -0.37
CA PRO A 236 21.52 -5.65 0.78
C PRO A 236 21.35 -7.09 0.32
N LEU A 237 22.23 -7.96 0.81
CA LEU A 237 22.19 -9.40 0.61
C LEU A 237 22.01 -10.07 1.98
N ASP A 238 20.93 -10.81 2.15
CA ASP A 238 20.74 -11.61 3.35
C ASP A 238 21.61 -12.87 3.24
N PRO A 239 22.58 -13.08 4.16
CA PRO A 239 23.46 -14.26 4.13
C PRO A 239 22.71 -15.59 4.27
N ASP A 240 21.49 -15.58 4.81
CA ASP A 240 20.66 -16.76 5.00
C ASP A 240 19.87 -17.14 3.72
N TYR A 241 19.97 -16.34 2.64
CA TYR A 241 19.36 -16.72 1.37
C TYR A 241 20.07 -17.92 0.74
N PRO A 242 19.35 -18.77 -0.01
CA PRO A 242 19.95 -19.83 -0.80
C PRO A 242 21.05 -19.27 -1.71
N ALA A 243 22.19 -19.99 -1.82
CA ALA A 243 23.35 -19.56 -2.61
C ALA A 243 22.99 -19.20 -4.06
N ALA A 244 22.09 -19.98 -4.70
CA ALA A 244 21.60 -19.70 -6.05
C ALA A 244 20.88 -18.34 -6.16
N ARG A 245 20.20 -17.90 -5.11
CA ARG A 245 19.54 -16.58 -5.08
C ARG A 245 20.55 -15.46 -4.95
N ILE A 246 21.53 -15.63 -4.06
CA ILE A 246 22.64 -14.67 -3.89
C ILE A 246 23.42 -14.53 -5.20
N ALA A 247 23.79 -15.66 -5.82
CA ALA A 247 24.50 -15.67 -7.11
C ALA A 247 23.70 -14.92 -8.20
N MET A 248 22.40 -15.16 -8.33
CA MET A 248 21.53 -14.46 -9.27
C MET A 248 21.50 -12.95 -9.02
N MET A 249 21.41 -12.51 -7.76
CA MET A 249 21.38 -11.08 -7.40
C MET A 249 22.74 -10.42 -7.70
N LEU A 250 23.83 -11.11 -7.45
CA LEU A 250 25.19 -10.62 -7.75
C LEU A 250 25.46 -10.53 -9.25
N ASP A 251 25.01 -11.51 -10.03
CA ASP A 251 25.14 -11.54 -11.49
C ASP A 251 24.32 -10.42 -12.16
N ASP A 252 23.09 -10.23 -11.72
CA ASP A 252 22.19 -9.21 -12.27
C ASP A 252 22.61 -7.78 -11.85
N ALA A 253 22.88 -7.55 -10.56
CA ALA A 253 23.27 -6.24 -10.06
C ALA A 253 24.72 -5.87 -10.35
N THR A 254 25.60 -6.83 -10.62
CA THR A 254 27.04 -6.62 -10.90
C THR A 254 27.71 -5.59 -9.97
N PRO A 255 27.70 -5.81 -8.64
CA PRO A 255 28.28 -4.85 -7.71
C PRO A 255 29.83 -4.77 -7.89
N ARG A 256 30.39 -3.59 -7.74
CA ARG A 256 31.86 -3.40 -7.82
C ARG A 256 32.60 -3.97 -6.62
N LEU A 257 31.95 -4.06 -5.47
CA LEU A 257 32.50 -4.56 -4.22
C LEU A 257 31.39 -5.28 -3.43
N VAL A 258 31.79 -6.29 -2.67
CA VAL A 258 30.96 -6.96 -1.67
C VAL A 258 31.59 -6.73 -0.29
N ILE A 259 30.85 -6.13 0.63
CA ILE A 259 31.23 -5.98 2.03
C ILE A 259 30.64 -7.14 2.82
N SER A 260 31.50 -7.86 3.57
CA SER A 260 31.10 -9.02 4.37
C SER A 260 31.92 -9.13 5.64
N GLU A 261 31.67 -10.16 6.41
CA GLU A 261 32.53 -10.68 7.49
C GLU A 261 32.96 -12.10 7.18
N THR A 262 34.04 -12.58 7.79
CA THR A 262 34.61 -13.91 7.54
C THR A 262 33.57 -15.01 7.69
N ALA A 263 32.71 -14.91 8.69
CA ALA A 263 31.66 -15.90 8.97
C ALA A 263 30.61 -15.99 7.86
N THR A 264 30.28 -14.86 7.21
CA THR A 264 29.25 -14.77 6.15
C THR A 264 29.83 -14.92 4.75
N ALA A 265 31.14 -14.68 4.58
CA ALA A 265 31.82 -14.77 3.29
C ALA A 265 31.76 -16.18 2.67
N ALA A 266 31.71 -17.23 3.49
CA ALA A 266 31.59 -18.61 3.00
C ALA A 266 30.32 -18.86 2.18
N ALA A 267 29.23 -18.19 2.49
CA ALA A 267 27.95 -18.27 1.74
C ALA A 267 28.02 -17.57 0.37
N LEU A 268 29.03 -16.73 0.13
CA LEU A 268 29.19 -15.91 -1.08
C LEU A 268 30.14 -16.54 -2.10
N THR A 269 30.84 -17.61 -1.74
CA THR A 269 31.98 -18.17 -2.52
C THR A 269 31.60 -18.69 -3.90
N ASP A 270 30.33 -19.04 -4.15
CA ASP A 270 29.91 -19.60 -5.43
C ASP A 270 29.54 -18.54 -6.49
N GLY A 271 29.62 -17.23 -6.16
CA GLY A 271 29.16 -16.18 -7.08
C GLY A 271 29.87 -14.84 -7.04
N ALA A 272 30.69 -14.55 -6.01
CA ALA A 272 31.43 -13.28 -5.94
C ALA A 272 32.87 -13.45 -6.43
N PRO A 273 33.37 -12.62 -7.37
CA PRO A 273 34.79 -12.61 -7.70
C PRO A 273 35.57 -12.25 -6.43
N THR A 274 36.53 -13.07 -6.07
CA THR A 274 37.37 -12.95 -4.85
C THR A 274 38.09 -11.59 -4.75
N SER A 275 38.35 -10.94 -5.87
CA SER A 275 38.98 -9.61 -5.94
C SER A 275 38.07 -8.45 -5.52
N ALA A 276 36.77 -8.69 -5.39
CA ALA A 276 35.75 -7.66 -5.04
C ALA A 276 35.23 -7.80 -3.60
N LEU A 277 35.84 -8.66 -2.76
CA LEU A 277 35.38 -8.89 -1.39
C LEU A 277 36.17 -8.06 -0.38
N LEU A 278 35.47 -7.35 0.50
CA LEU A 278 36.02 -6.61 1.64
C LEU A 278 35.47 -7.22 2.94
N LEU A 279 36.35 -7.87 3.70
CA LEU A 279 36.01 -8.43 5.01
C LEU A 279 36.28 -7.40 6.09
N LEU A 280 35.25 -6.98 6.81
CA LEU A 280 35.35 -5.92 7.84
C LEU A 280 36.09 -6.42 9.11
N ASP A 281 36.01 -7.70 9.38
CA ASP A 281 36.65 -8.35 10.53
C ASP A 281 38.08 -8.84 10.24
N ALA A 282 38.63 -8.65 9.02
CA ALA A 282 39.99 -8.99 8.69
C ALA A 282 40.97 -7.98 9.31
N GLU A 283 42.11 -8.47 9.87
CA GLU A 283 43.14 -7.65 10.51
C GLU A 283 43.71 -6.59 9.54
N ALA A 284 43.93 -6.99 8.27
CA ALA A 284 44.37 -6.05 7.22
C ALA A 284 43.40 -4.91 7.01
N THR A 285 42.06 -5.19 6.96
CA THR A 285 41.03 -4.18 6.83
C THR A 285 40.96 -3.27 8.07
N GLY A 286 41.12 -3.85 9.26
CA GLY A 286 41.19 -3.09 10.50
C GLY A 286 42.34 -2.06 10.50
N SER A 287 43.51 -2.49 10.03
CA SER A 287 44.71 -1.63 9.87
C SER A 287 44.46 -0.52 8.83
N GLU A 288 43.85 -0.85 7.69
CA GLU A 288 43.51 0.13 6.67
C GLU A 288 42.50 1.16 7.20
N LEU A 289 41.46 0.73 7.92
CA LEU A 289 40.46 1.62 8.51
C LEU A 289 41.06 2.52 9.58
N ALA A 290 41.99 2.04 10.40
CA ALA A 290 42.63 2.86 11.40
C ALA A 290 43.47 4.00 10.79
N ALA A 291 44.01 3.81 9.56
CA ALA A 291 44.74 4.81 8.82
C ALA A 291 43.84 5.85 8.12
N MET A 292 42.51 5.65 8.07
CA MET A 292 41.56 6.60 7.45
C MET A 292 41.13 7.68 8.43
N THR A 293 40.87 8.87 7.89
CA THR A 293 40.31 9.99 8.68
C THR A 293 38.87 9.69 9.10
N ALA A 294 38.51 10.19 10.30
CA ALA A 294 37.15 10.12 10.81
C ALA A 294 36.26 11.30 10.40
N SER A 295 36.82 12.32 9.71
CA SER A 295 36.04 13.41 9.15
C SER A 295 35.16 12.94 7.99
N ALA A 296 34.02 13.60 7.78
CA ALA A 296 33.14 13.26 6.66
C ALA A 296 33.86 13.48 5.31
N PRO A 297 33.70 12.56 4.34
CA PRO A 297 34.21 12.78 2.99
C PRO A 297 33.56 14.03 2.36
N THR A 298 34.36 14.80 1.66
CA THR A 298 33.94 15.96 0.88
C THR A 298 33.87 15.63 -0.62
N ASP A 299 33.32 16.51 -1.42
CA ASP A 299 33.30 16.32 -2.88
C ASP A 299 34.70 16.29 -3.50
N ALA A 300 35.70 16.88 -2.84
CA ALA A 300 37.09 16.78 -3.25
C ALA A 300 37.68 15.38 -3.08
N ASP A 301 37.15 14.58 -2.14
CA ASP A 301 37.57 13.20 -1.90
C ASP A 301 36.93 12.22 -2.88
N ARG A 302 35.77 12.57 -3.44
CA ARG A 302 34.96 11.73 -4.32
C ARG A 302 35.34 11.88 -5.78
N LYS A 303 35.07 10.87 -6.58
CA LYS A 303 35.22 10.96 -8.04
C LYS A 303 34.22 11.93 -8.69
N LYS A 304 33.02 12.02 -8.12
CA LYS A 304 31.94 12.93 -8.51
C LYS A 304 31.19 13.36 -7.25
N PRO A 305 30.66 14.59 -7.22
CA PRO A 305 29.78 15.05 -6.15
C PRO A 305 28.58 14.10 -5.97
N ILE A 306 28.02 14.07 -4.77
CA ILE A 306 26.75 13.40 -4.54
C ILE A 306 25.64 14.25 -5.16
N ASP A 307 24.73 13.61 -5.90
CA ASP A 307 23.52 14.21 -6.43
C ASP A 307 22.32 13.50 -5.77
N PRO A 308 21.32 14.22 -5.24
CA PRO A 308 20.08 13.63 -4.71
C PRO A 308 19.34 12.71 -5.69
N ALA A 309 19.60 12.81 -6.99
CA ALA A 309 19.06 11.94 -8.02
C ALA A 309 19.82 10.61 -8.15
N HIS A 310 21.00 10.47 -7.53
CA HIS A 310 21.71 9.19 -7.54
C HIS A 310 20.94 8.11 -6.74
N PRO A 311 20.95 6.84 -7.18
CA PRO A 311 20.30 5.77 -6.44
C PRO A 311 20.96 5.57 -5.08
N ALA A 312 20.14 5.48 -4.03
CA ALA A 312 20.63 5.17 -2.68
C ALA A 312 20.79 3.66 -2.46
N TYR A 313 19.90 2.84 -3.05
CA TYR A 313 19.92 1.39 -2.89
C TYR A 313 19.26 0.65 -4.07
N VAL A 314 19.55 -0.63 -4.14
CA VAL A 314 18.87 -1.60 -5.02
C VAL A 314 18.33 -2.73 -4.14
N ILE A 315 17.02 -2.95 -4.14
CA ILE A 315 16.37 -4.02 -3.36
C ILE A 315 15.60 -4.95 -4.30
N TYR A 316 15.88 -6.25 -4.19
CA TYR A 316 15.16 -7.27 -4.95
C TYR A 316 13.85 -7.64 -4.29
N THR A 317 12.77 -7.54 -5.05
CA THR A 317 11.43 -7.96 -4.65
C THR A 317 10.96 -9.16 -5.45
N SER A 318 10.03 -9.94 -4.91
CA SER A 318 9.38 -11.03 -5.64
C SER A 318 8.60 -10.47 -6.83
N GLY A 319 9.01 -10.80 -8.05
CA GLY A 319 8.32 -10.38 -9.27
C GLY A 319 7.09 -11.26 -9.54
N SER A 320 6.07 -10.68 -10.19
CA SER A 320 4.86 -11.39 -10.66
C SER A 320 5.16 -12.53 -11.64
N THR A 321 6.35 -12.55 -12.22
CA THR A 321 6.83 -13.57 -13.17
C THR A 321 7.66 -14.68 -12.51
N GLY A 322 7.76 -14.70 -11.16
CA GLY A 322 8.53 -15.69 -10.41
C GLY A 322 10.03 -15.39 -10.31
N LYS A 323 10.58 -14.47 -11.11
CA LYS A 323 11.98 -14.00 -10.97
C LYS A 323 12.00 -12.70 -10.17
N PRO A 324 12.85 -12.60 -9.12
CA PRO A 324 13.07 -11.35 -8.39
C PRO A 324 13.52 -10.23 -9.33
N LYS A 325 13.05 -9.01 -9.06
CA LYS A 325 13.43 -7.79 -9.80
C LYS A 325 14.05 -6.80 -8.81
N GLY A 326 15.19 -6.22 -9.14
CA GLY A 326 15.88 -5.17 -8.41
C GLY A 326 15.73 -3.82 -9.07
#